data_2f37654e6fe8cf294a63862ceb68d834
#
_entry.id   2f37654e6fe8cf294a63862ceb68d834
#
_cell.length_a   1.000
_cell.length_b   1.000
_cell.length_c   1.000
_cell.angle_alpha   90.00
_cell.angle_beta   90.00
_cell.angle_gamma   90.00
#
_symmetry.space_group_name_H-M   'P 1'
#
loop_
_entity.id
_entity.type
_entity.pdbx_description
1 polymer ?
#
loop_
_entity_poly.entity_id
_entity_poly.type
_entity_poly.pdbx_seq_one_letter_code
_entity_poly.pdbx_strand_id
1 'polypeptide(L)'
;MTESLLRTRTHITLYLLGAIIMVMLAVQNVRYGFYELFYIGLLFAPLFLIGAMYGWARRNDQNVQSGHLLILGGLMLLTGCIVLSSNPNAHYWAYMLALFGYLLVPLRSAIYLSLATACWIGIALMANGGLFQALRFLSSFVLLTSLAALYAYLYHHKTRSLVDLAIKDALTGAYNLKHLEFTLKQEVSRSESSGHPLSLIALEVDYYHQLLEVHGKSTVNGLLAELSSLLRTMTRAGDSIYYSGDGLFYVLLPFTHPEGSVVIAERIRRTIEQQSWPVIDKMTASLGCTTRPAGQTDEQALLTRAHEALRVAQASGHNRVHQKGR
;
A
#
# COMPACT_ATOMS: atom_id res chain seq x y z
N MET A 1 4.89 12.15 5.09
CA MET A 1 5.64 11.04 5.71
C MET A 1 5.21 9.79 4.96
N THR A 2 6.13 9.07 4.31
CA THR A 2 5.77 7.90 3.49
C THR A 2 5.27 6.75 4.37
N GLU A 3 4.29 6.00 3.91
CA GLU A 3 3.67 4.85 4.62
C GLU A 3 4.73 3.83 5.10
N SER A 4 5.77 3.60 4.30
CA SER A 4 6.90 2.73 4.63
C SER A 4 7.69 3.22 5.86
N LEU A 5 7.92 4.53 5.98
CA LEU A 5 8.60 5.14 7.12
C LEU A 5 7.79 5.02 8.41
N LEU A 6 6.47 5.22 8.33
CA LEU A 6 5.58 5.08 9.49
C LEU A 6 5.59 3.63 9.99
N ARG A 7 5.43 2.68 9.08
CA ARG A 7 5.44 1.24 9.39
C ARG A 7 6.75 0.80 10.04
N THR A 8 7.89 1.21 9.48
CA THR A 8 9.21 0.89 10.04
C THR A 8 9.38 1.46 11.44
N ARG A 9 9.00 2.73 11.65
CA ARG A 9 9.05 3.34 13.00
C ARG A 9 8.19 2.60 14.00
N THR A 10 6.98 2.22 13.62
CA THR A 10 6.07 1.44 14.49
C THR A 10 6.69 0.09 14.88
N HIS A 11 7.29 -0.64 13.93
CA HIS A 11 7.96 -1.92 14.22
C HIS A 11 9.13 -1.75 15.19
N ILE A 12 9.99 -0.75 14.96
CA ILE A 12 11.13 -0.44 15.85
C ILE A 12 10.62 -0.08 17.25
N THR A 13 9.61 0.79 17.35
CA THR A 13 9.03 1.22 18.64
C THR A 13 8.46 0.02 19.42
N LEU A 14 7.75 -0.89 18.74
CA LEU A 14 7.20 -2.10 19.35
C LEU A 14 8.32 -2.99 19.93
N TYR A 15 9.37 -3.24 19.17
CA TYR A 15 10.50 -4.04 19.66
C TYR A 15 11.21 -3.37 20.83
N LEU A 16 11.45 -2.06 20.78
CA LEU A 16 12.05 -1.31 21.89
C LEU A 16 11.18 -1.36 23.16
N LEU A 17 9.86 -1.20 22.98
CA LEU A 17 8.92 -1.33 24.09
C LEU A 17 8.98 -2.74 24.71
N GLY A 18 9.01 -3.78 23.87
CA GLY A 18 9.18 -5.16 24.31
C GLY A 18 10.49 -5.36 25.11
N ALA A 19 11.61 -4.84 24.62
CA ALA A 19 12.89 -4.92 25.32
C ALA A 19 12.84 -4.22 26.69
N ILE A 20 12.26 -3.01 26.76
CA ILE A 20 12.11 -2.25 28.01
C ILE A 20 11.25 -3.03 29.01
N ILE A 21 10.13 -3.58 28.58
CA ILE A 21 9.24 -4.39 29.44
C ILE A 21 10.00 -5.62 29.96
N MET A 22 10.78 -6.31 29.12
CA MET A 22 11.56 -7.47 29.52
C MET A 22 12.61 -7.13 30.57
N VAL A 23 13.33 -6.03 30.38
CA VAL A 23 14.32 -5.55 31.38
C VAL A 23 13.62 -5.19 32.69
N MET A 24 12.50 -4.49 32.63
CA MET A 24 11.75 -4.09 33.83
C MET A 24 11.25 -5.31 34.62
N LEU A 25 10.73 -6.31 33.93
CA LEU A 25 10.29 -7.56 34.55
C LEU A 25 11.46 -8.37 35.08
N ALA A 26 12.60 -8.40 34.42
CA ALA A 26 13.81 -9.04 34.92
C ALA A 26 14.24 -8.41 36.26
N VAL A 27 14.32 -7.08 36.32
CA VAL A 27 14.67 -6.36 37.59
C VAL A 27 13.65 -6.66 38.67
N GLN A 28 12.35 -6.68 38.36
CA GLN A 28 11.31 -6.99 39.33
C GLN A 28 11.44 -8.42 39.85
N ASN A 29 11.70 -9.39 38.98
CA ASN A 29 11.86 -10.79 39.37
C ASN A 29 13.06 -11.02 40.30
N VAL A 30 14.18 -10.31 40.10
CA VAL A 30 15.31 -10.33 41.04
C VAL A 30 14.89 -9.85 42.42
N ARG A 31 14.13 -8.74 42.50
CA ARG A 31 13.68 -8.20 43.82
C ARG A 31 12.79 -9.17 44.58
N TYR A 32 12.06 -10.04 43.91
CA TYR A 32 11.20 -11.05 44.53
C TYR A 32 11.86 -12.43 44.68
N GLY A 33 13.13 -12.56 44.26
CA GLY A 33 13.86 -13.84 44.36
C GLY A 33 13.51 -14.86 43.27
N PHE A 34 12.82 -14.44 42.20
CA PHE A 34 12.47 -15.32 41.08
C PHE A 34 13.60 -15.33 40.03
N TYR A 35 14.72 -15.91 40.38
CA TYR A 35 15.93 -15.89 39.54
C TYR A 35 15.72 -16.56 38.16
N GLU A 36 14.94 -17.62 38.08
CA GLU A 36 14.64 -18.26 36.79
C GLU A 36 13.95 -17.31 35.81
N LEU A 37 12.94 -16.56 36.26
CA LEU A 37 12.23 -15.57 35.48
C LEU A 37 13.11 -14.36 35.13
N PHE A 38 14.07 -14.03 35.98
CA PHE A 38 15.09 -13.03 35.68
C PHE A 38 15.94 -13.43 34.48
N TYR A 39 16.47 -14.66 34.47
CA TYR A 39 17.30 -15.14 33.34
C TYR A 39 16.51 -15.21 32.03
N ILE A 40 15.22 -15.55 32.09
CA ILE A 40 14.33 -15.52 30.92
C ILE A 40 14.21 -14.09 30.39
N GLY A 41 13.93 -13.11 31.24
CA GLY A 41 13.85 -11.71 30.83
C GLY A 41 15.17 -11.20 30.23
N LEU A 42 16.30 -11.58 30.84
CA LEU A 42 17.64 -11.22 30.35
C LEU A 42 17.95 -11.85 28.99
N LEU A 43 17.40 -13.02 28.68
CA LEU A 43 17.58 -13.70 27.40
C LEU A 43 16.69 -13.09 26.30
N PHE A 44 15.45 -12.70 26.63
CA PHE A 44 14.51 -12.14 25.67
C PHE A 44 14.83 -10.68 25.29
N ALA A 45 15.31 -9.85 26.24
CA ALA A 45 15.58 -8.44 25.97
C ALA A 45 16.54 -8.20 24.78
N PRO A 46 17.72 -8.88 24.70
CA PRO A 46 18.61 -8.75 23.54
C PRO A 46 17.96 -9.18 22.22
N LEU A 47 17.10 -10.21 22.23
CA LEU A 47 16.42 -10.68 21.02
C LEU A 47 15.42 -9.64 20.51
N PHE A 48 14.72 -8.93 21.41
CA PHE A 48 13.90 -7.78 21.02
C PHE A 48 14.75 -6.63 20.47
N LEU A 49 15.93 -6.36 21.04
CA LEU A 49 16.85 -5.35 20.50
C LEU A 49 17.36 -5.72 19.09
N ILE A 50 17.69 -7.01 18.87
CA ILE A 50 18.03 -7.52 17.54
C ILE A 50 16.87 -7.27 16.55
N GLY A 51 15.63 -7.48 16.97
CA GLY A 51 14.44 -7.17 16.16
C GLY A 51 14.34 -5.69 15.80
N ALA A 52 14.62 -4.79 16.74
CA ALA A 52 14.66 -3.35 16.49
C ALA A 52 15.77 -2.97 15.52
N MET A 53 16.98 -3.50 15.73
CA MET A 53 18.14 -3.28 14.83
C MET A 53 17.87 -3.81 13.42
N TYR A 54 17.27 -4.99 13.31
CA TYR A 54 16.87 -5.56 12.02
C TYR A 54 15.89 -4.64 11.28
N GLY A 55 14.84 -4.18 11.97
CA GLY A 55 13.87 -3.24 11.40
C GLY A 55 14.52 -1.92 10.95
N TRP A 56 15.50 -1.42 11.71
CA TRP A 56 16.25 -0.22 11.34
C TRP A 56 17.18 -0.43 10.14
N ALA A 57 17.93 -1.55 10.12
CA ALA A 57 18.88 -1.87 9.05
C ALA A 57 18.18 -2.10 7.70
N ARG A 58 17.00 -2.73 7.73
CA ARG A 58 16.22 -3.07 6.53
C ARG A 58 15.11 -2.08 6.20
N ARG A 59 15.17 -0.84 6.69
CA ARG A 59 14.12 0.19 6.52
C ARG A 59 13.75 0.52 5.07
N ASN A 60 14.64 0.26 4.11
CA ASN A 60 14.45 0.53 2.69
C ASN A 60 14.12 -0.74 1.87
N ASP A 61 14.06 -1.92 2.51
CA ASP A 61 13.87 -3.19 1.82
C ASP A 61 12.39 -3.60 1.86
N GLN A 62 11.88 -4.11 0.74
CA GLN A 62 10.48 -4.60 0.66
C GLN A 62 10.30 -5.97 1.35
N ASN A 63 11.36 -6.74 1.55
CA ASN A 63 11.34 -8.10 2.10
C ASN A 63 11.59 -8.19 3.62
N VAL A 64 11.31 -7.13 4.38
CA VAL A 64 11.51 -7.07 5.84
C VAL A 64 10.67 -8.12 6.61
N GLN A 65 9.61 -8.64 6.01
CA GLN A 65 8.64 -9.52 6.68
C GLN A 65 9.23 -10.88 7.12
N SER A 66 10.15 -11.45 6.35
CA SER A 66 10.75 -12.77 6.64
C SER A 66 11.61 -12.76 7.91
N GLY A 67 12.35 -11.67 8.15
CA GLY A 67 13.18 -11.56 9.35
C GLY A 67 12.37 -11.38 10.64
N HIS A 68 11.28 -10.62 10.60
CA HIS A 68 10.38 -10.51 11.76
C HIS A 68 9.76 -11.87 12.12
N LEU A 69 9.41 -12.67 11.12
CA LEU A 69 8.86 -14.01 11.32
C LEU A 69 9.88 -14.96 11.95
N LEU A 70 11.15 -14.89 11.54
CA LEU A 70 12.24 -15.68 12.13
C LEU A 70 12.50 -15.29 13.59
N ILE A 71 12.54 -14.00 13.91
CA ILE A 71 12.77 -13.50 15.27
C ILE A 71 11.62 -13.92 16.20
N LEU A 72 10.37 -13.69 15.80
CA LEU A 72 9.21 -14.07 16.60
C LEU A 72 9.08 -15.60 16.73
N GLY A 73 9.30 -16.33 15.65
CA GLY A 73 9.31 -17.81 15.66
C GLY A 73 10.38 -18.36 16.60
N GLY A 74 11.59 -17.80 16.57
CA GLY A 74 12.66 -18.15 17.48
C GLY A 74 12.30 -17.87 18.96
N LEU A 75 11.71 -16.72 19.27
CA LEU A 75 11.23 -16.38 20.61
C LEU A 75 10.14 -17.35 21.09
N MET A 76 9.20 -17.72 20.21
CA MET A 76 8.13 -18.67 20.53
C MET A 76 8.66 -20.09 20.75
N LEU A 77 9.60 -20.55 19.91
CA LEU A 77 10.27 -21.83 20.10
C LEU A 77 11.01 -21.87 21.44
N LEU A 78 11.76 -20.81 21.75
CA LEU A 78 12.48 -20.69 23.01
C LEU A 78 11.54 -20.72 24.21
N THR A 79 10.39 -20.01 24.13
CA THR A 79 9.36 -20.04 25.19
C THR A 79 8.89 -21.46 25.44
N GLY A 80 8.58 -22.24 24.42
CA GLY A 80 8.16 -23.64 24.57
C GLY A 80 9.26 -24.54 25.13
N CYS A 81 10.53 -24.33 24.77
CA CYS A 81 11.67 -25.04 25.36
C CYS A 81 11.81 -24.74 26.86
N ILE A 82 11.60 -23.49 27.29
CA ILE A 82 11.64 -23.11 28.70
C ILE A 82 10.47 -23.76 29.46
N VAL A 83 9.26 -23.77 28.88
CA VAL A 83 8.11 -24.47 29.47
C VAL A 83 8.40 -25.96 29.66
N LEU A 84 9.07 -26.58 28.66
CA LEU A 84 9.40 -28.01 28.70
C LEU A 84 10.49 -28.34 29.72
N SER A 85 11.49 -27.45 29.91
CA SER A 85 12.67 -27.75 30.71
C SER A 85 12.50 -27.50 32.19
N SER A 86 11.87 -26.41 32.62
CA SER A 86 11.93 -26.03 34.05
C SER A 86 10.81 -25.16 34.58
N ASN A 87 10.10 -24.39 33.74
CA ASN A 87 9.13 -23.41 34.24
C ASN A 87 7.82 -23.40 33.45
N PRO A 88 6.78 -24.15 33.88
CA PRO A 88 5.48 -24.17 33.21
C PRO A 88 4.85 -22.77 33.06
N ASN A 89 5.14 -21.84 33.97
CA ASN A 89 4.58 -20.49 33.92
C ASN A 89 5.16 -19.61 32.79
N ALA A 90 6.25 -20.03 32.17
CA ALA A 90 6.80 -19.33 31.00
C ALA A 90 5.83 -19.25 29.81
N HIS A 91 4.79 -20.09 29.77
CA HIS A 91 3.76 -20.03 28.72
C HIS A 91 3.03 -18.68 28.65
N TYR A 92 3.00 -17.89 29.73
CA TYR A 92 2.41 -16.55 29.70
C TYR A 92 3.08 -15.59 28.69
N TRP A 93 4.34 -15.79 28.37
CA TRP A 93 5.05 -15.00 27.37
C TRP A 93 4.51 -15.21 25.95
N ALA A 94 3.94 -16.38 25.66
CA ALA A 94 3.36 -16.67 24.37
C ALA A 94 2.21 -15.74 23.97
N TYR A 95 1.42 -15.27 24.94
CA TYR A 95 0.31 -14.33 24.67
C TYR A 95 0.82 -13.01 24.14
N MET A 96 1.87 -12.47 24.76
CA MET A 96 2.49 -11.23 24.33
C MET A 96 3.14 -11.39 22.94
N LEU A 97 3.90 -12.46 22.74
CA LEU A 97 4.57 -12.73 21.47
C LEU A 97 3.55 -12.94 20.32
N ALA A 98 2.42 -13.59 20.60
CA ALA A 98 1.36 -13.73 19.62
C ALA A 98 0.76 -12.37 19.19
N LEU A 99 0.49 -11.46 20.15
CA LEU A 99 0.02 -10.11 19.83
C LEU A 99 1.04 -9.33 18.99
N PHE A 100 2.33 -9.43 19.31
CA PHE A 100 3.40 -8.86 18.48
C PHE A 100 3.38 -9.45 17.07
N GLY A 101 3.10 -10.74 16.92
CA GLY A 101 2.93 -11.38 15.62
C GLY A 101 1.87 -10.69 14.76
N TYR A 102 0.69 -10.44 15.30
CA TYR A 102 -0.40 -9.76 14.56
C TYR A 102 -0.10 -8.30 14.22
N LEU A 103 0.83 -7.65 14.94
CA LEU A 103 1.24 -6.27 14.67
C LEU A 103 2.41 -6.16 13.68
N LEU A 104 3.30 -7.16 13.64
CA LEU A 104 4.58 -7.08 12.92
C LEU A 104 4.60 -7.86 11.60
N VAL A 105 3.81 -8.93 11.47
CA VAL A 105 3.81 -9.77 10.26
C VAL A 105 2.42 -9.84 9.62
N PRO A 106 2.32 -10.22 8.33
CA PRO A 106 1.04 -10.35 7.65
C PRO A 106 0.10 -11.31 8.35
N LEU A 107 -1.21 -11.04 8.30
CA LEU A 107 -2.25 -11.79 9.00
C LEU A 107 -2.13 -13.31 8.79
N ARG A 108 -1.89 -13.77 7.54
CA ARG A 108 -1.74 -15.21 7.25
C ARG A 108 -0.57 -15.83 8.01
N SER A 109 0.59 -15.16 7.98
CA SER A 109 1.79 -15.62 8.68
C SER A 109 1.62 -15.58 10.21
N ALA A 110 0.94 -14.56 10.74
CA ALA A 110 0.62 -14.47 12.16
C ALA A 110 -0.29 -15.61 12.64
N ILE A 111 -1.31 -15.98 11.84
CA ILE A 111 -2.19 -17.14 12.14
C ILE A 111 -1.39 -18.43 12.18
N TYR A 112 -0.57 -18.72 11.15
CA TYR A 112 0.25 -19.94 11.14
C TYR A 112 1.22 -19.99 12.32
N LEU A 113 1.86 -18.86 12.62
CA LEU A 113 2.78 -18.78 13.75
C LEU A 113 2.06 -19.01 15.09
N SER A 114 0.85 -18.46 15.28
CA SER A 114 0.02 -18.68 16.46
C SER A 114 -0.43 -20.15 16.59
N LEU A 115 -0.82 -20.79 15.49
CA LEU A 115 -1.19 -22.21 15.51
C LEU A 115 0.01 -23.09 15.87
N ALA A 116 1.18 -22.87 15.28
CA ALA A 116 2.40 -23.57 15.62
C ALA A 116 2.78 -23.40 17.10
N THR A 117 2.64 -22.17 17.62
CA THR A 117 2.88 -21.85 19.03
C THR A 117 1.90 -22.57 19.96
N ALA A 118 0.60 -22.59 19.61
CA ALA A 118 -0.41 -23.29 20.39
C ALA A 118 -0.10 -24.79 20.49
N CYS A 119 0.25 -25.41 19.37
CA CYS A 119 0.63 -26.84 19.32
C CYS A 119 1.89 -27.09 20.17
N TRP A 120 2.96 -26.31 19.95
CA TRP A 120 4.24 -26.49 20.61
C TRP A 120 4.15 -26.33 22.13
N ILE A 121 3.58 -25.21 22.61
CA ILE A 121 3.44 -24.95 24.04
C ILE A 121 2.38 -25.86 24.67
N GLY A 122 1.30 -26.19 23.94
CA GLY A 122 0.31 -27.16 24.39
C GLY A 122 0.93 -28.54 24.69
N ILE A 123 1.78 -29.04 23.80
CA ILE A 123 2.53 -30.31 23.99
C ILE A 123 3.48 -30.18 25.20
N ALA A 124 4.24 -29.07 25.28
CA ALA A 124 5.17 -28.86 26.38
C ALA A 124 4.46 -28.81 27.76
N LEU A 125 3.28 -28.17 27.83
CA LEU A 125 2.46 -28.12 29.05
C LEU A 125 1.86 -29.48 29.39
N MET A 126 1.43 -30.25 28.39
CA MET A 126 0.94 -31.62 28.64
C MET A 126 2.03 -32.51 29.28
N ALA A 127 3.28 -32.37 28.81
CA ALA A 127 4.41 -33.16 29.32
C ALA A 127 4.75 -32.82 30.79
N ASN A 128 4.71 -31.55 31.20
CA ASN A 128 5.18 -31.10 32.51
C ASN A 128 4.08 -30.62 33.46
N GLY A 129 2.99 -30.08 32.95
CA GLY A 129 1.93 -29.45 33.73
C GLY A 129 0.59 -30.19 33.74
N GLY A 130 0.48 -31.23 32.93
CA GLY A 130 -0.72 -32.05 32.78
C GLY A 130 -1.82 -31.44 31.93
N LEU A 131 -2.83 -32.25 31.65
CA LEU A 131 -3.90 -31.94 30.70
C LEU A 131 -4.67 -30.64 31.05
N PHE A 132 -4.96 -30.40 32.32
CA PHE A 132 -5.73 -29.21 32.73
C PHE A 132 -4.99 -27.89 32.48
N GLN A 133 -3.65 -27.86 32.65
CA GLN A 133 -2.87 -26.67 32.34
C GLN A 133 -2.82 -26.44 30.82
N ALA A 134 -2.61 -27.47 30.05
CA ALA A 134 -2.63 -27.39 28.58
C ALA A 134 -3.99 -26.89 28.06
N LEU A 135 -5.11 -27.42 28.56
CA LEU A 135 -6.45 -27.01 28.14
C LEU A 135 -6.74 -25.55 28.52
N ARG A 136 -6.37 -25.09 29.71
CA ARG A 136 -6.51 -23.67 30.12
C ARG A 136 -5.71 -22.75 29.22
N PHE A 137 -4.47 -23.09 28.94
CA PHE A 137 -3.64 -22.34 28.01
C PHE A 137 -4.27 -22.30 26.62
N LEU A 138 -4.59 -23.45 26.04
CA LEU A 138 -5.13 -23.52 24.68
C LEU A 138 -6.43 -22.73 24.54
N SER A 139 -7.37 -22.87 25.47
CA SER A 139 -8.64 -22.16 25.40
C SER A 139 -8.46 -20.64 25.44
N SER A 140 -7.63 -20.12 26.37
CA SER A 140 -7.38 -18.68 26.51
C SER A 140 -6.50 -18.14 25.38
N PHE A 141 -5.51 -18.91 24.91
CA PHE A 141 -4.63 -18.52 23.80
C PHE A 141 -5.40 -18.47 22.47
N VAL A 142 -6.24 -19.47 22.18
CA VAL A 142 -7.09 -19.48 20.99
C VAL A 142 -8.07 -18.33 21.02
N LEU A 143 -8.70 -18.06 22.17
CA LEU A 143 -9.61 -16.92 22.31
C LEU A 143 -8.90 -15.60 22.00
N LEU A 144 -7.73 -15.36 22.63
CA LEU A 144 -6.96 -14.13 22.43
C LEU A 144 -6.52 -13.97 20.97
N THR A 145 -5.94 -15.02 20.39
CA THR A 145 -5.44 -14.98 19.00
C THR A 145 -6.56 -14.86 17.98
N SER A 146 -7.73 -15.45 18.25
CA SER A 146 -8.93 -15.27 17.41
C SER A 146 -9.43 -13.83 17.45
N LEU A 147 -9.48 -13.19 18.62
CA LEU A 147 -9.84 -11.78 18.74
C LEU A 147 -8.81 -10.88 18.05
N ALA A 148 -7.51 -11.16 18.21
CA ALA A 148 -6.44 -10.42 17.54
C ALA A 148 -6.51 -10.57 16.02
N ALA A 149 -6.76 -11.78 15.51
CA ALA A 149 -6.95 -12.06 14.10
C ALA A 149 -8.17 -11.34 13.52
N LEU A 150 -9.30 -11.38 14.24
CA LEU A 150 -10.51 -10.66 13.85
C LEU A 150 -10.28 -9.14 13.80
N TYR A 151 -9.63 -8.59 14.83
CA TYR A 151 -9.29 -7.16 14.85
C TYR A 151 -8.39 -6.78 13.68
N ALA A 152 -7.31 -7.54 13.45
CA ALA A 152 -6.40 -7.31 12.33
C ALA A 152 -7.12 -7.40 10.98
N TYR A 153 -8.00 -8.39 10.79
CA TYR A 153 -8.82 -8.54 9.60
C TYR A 153 -9.73 -7.33 9.36
N LEU A 154 -10.49 -6.91 10.39
CA LEU A 154 -11.38 -5.75 10.31
C LEU A 154 -10.62 -4.46 10.07
N TYR A 155 -9.47 -4.27 10.71
CA TYR A 155 -8.61 -3.11 10.51
C TYR A 155 -8.10 -3.04 9.06
N HIS A 156 -7.59 -4.14 8.51
CA HIS A 156 -7.14 -4.20 7.12
C HIS A 156 -8.29 -3.99 6.13
N HIS A 157 -9.46 -4.53 6.43
CA HIS A 157 -10.63 -4.34 5.58
C HIS A 157 -11.10 -2.88 5.59
N LYS A 158 -11.21 -2.26 6.76
CA LYS A 158 -11.60 -0.85 6.91
C LYS A 158 -10.61 0.09 6.22
N THR A 159 -9.31 -0.16 6.35
CA THR A 159 -8.27 0.66 5.70
C THR A 159 -8.35 0.55 4.18
N ARG A 160 -8.56 -0.63 3.63
CA ARG A 160 -8.79 -0.82 2.18
C ARG A 160 -10.04 -0.09 1.71
N SER A 161 -11.14 -0.17 2.45
CA SER A 161 -12.38 0.55 2.11
C SER A 161 -12.20 2.06 2.07
N LEU A 162 -11.41 2.64 2.99
CA LEU A 162 -11.12 4.08 3.00
C LEU A 162 -10.26 4.50 1.80
N VAL A 163 -9.29 3.70 1.41
CA VAL A 163 -8.48 3.93 0.19
C VAL A 163 -9.36 3.79 -1.06
N ASP A 164 -10.27 2.83 -1.07
CA ASP A 164 -11.23 2.63 -2.16
C ASP A 164 -12.28 3.74 -2.27
N LEU A 165 -12.59 4.42 -1.17
CA LEU A 165 -13.48 5.58 -1.13
C LEU A 165 -12.75 6.90 -1.47
N ALA A 166 -11.43 6.92 -1.51
CA ALA A 166 -10.69 8.07 -1.99
C ALA A 166 -10.98 8.28 -3.48
N ILE A 167 -11.61 9.41 -3.81
CA ILE A 167 -11.97 9.80 -5.18
C ILE A 167 -10.77 10.42 -5.91
N LYS A 168 -9.85 11.00 -5.14
CA LYS A 168 -8.69 11.72 -5.66
C LYS A 168 -7.40 10.95 -5.41
N ASP A 169 -6.49 11.06 -6.36
CA ASP A 169 -5.12 10.63 -6.21
C ASP A 169 -4.36 11.58 -5.25
N ALA A 170 -3.69 11.01 -4.26
CA ALA A 170 -3.03 11.77 -3.19
C ALA A 170 -1.80 12.54 -3.69
N LEU A 171 -1.16 12.09 -4.78
CA LEU A 171 0.02 12.72 -5.34
C LEU A 171 -0.33 13.94 -6.19
N THR A 172 -1.21 13.74 -7.15
CA THR A 172 -1.55 14.72 -8.18
C THR A 172 -2.78 15.55 -7.83
N GLY A 173 -3.61 15.07 -6.90
CA GLY A 173 -4.90 15.63 -6.56
C GLY A 173 -5.93 15.54 -7.71
N ALA A 174 -5.60 14.95 -8.86
CA ALA A 174 -6.54 14.58 -9.89
C ALA A 174 -7.49 13.48 -9.39
N TYR A 175 -8.56 13.20 -10.09
CA TYR A 175 -9.35 12.01 -9.79
C TYR A 175 -8.55 10.74 -10.07
N ASN A 176 -8.81 9.66 -9.33
CA ASN A 176 -8.15 8.38 -9.54
C ASN A 176 -8.82 7.55 -10.66
N LEU A 177 -8.15 6.48 -11.07
CA LEU A 177 -8.63 5.58 -12.13
C LEU A 177 -9.99 4.95 -11.80
N LYS A 178 -10.23 4.59 -10.55
CA LYS A 178 -11.51 4.00 -10.12
C LYS A 178 -12.67 4.97 -10.31
N HIS A 179 -12.43 6.25 -10.03
CA HIS A 179 -13.43 7.29 -10.26
C HIS A 179 -13.63 7.56 -11.77
N LEU A 180 -12.57 7.42 -12.59
CA LEU A 180 -12.69 7.48 -14.06
C LEU A 180 -13.65 6.39 -14.57
N GLU A 181 -13.47 5.14 -14.18
CA GLU A 181 -14.33 4.02 -14.61
C GLU A 181 -15.80 4.28 -14.26
N PHE A 182 -16.04 4.73 -13.02
CA PHE A 182 -17.39 5.06 -12.57
C PHE A 182 -18.00 6.22 -13.35
N THR A 183 -17.25 7.33 -13.52
CA THR A 183 -17.74 8.53 -14.23
C THR A 183 -17.91 8.27 -15.72
N LEU A 184 -16.98 7.53 -16.31
CA LEU A 184 -17.02 7.20 -17.73
C LEU A 184 -18.29 6.41 -18.09
N LYS A 185 -18.65 5.42 -17.25
CA LYS A 185 -19.90 4.67 -17.41
C LYS A 185 -21.13 5.57 -17.38
N GLN A 186 -21.17 6.53 -16.45
CA GLN A 186 -22.27 7.49 -16.37
C GLN A 186 -22.32 8.42 -17.58
N GLU A 187 -21.16 8.96 -18.02
CA GLU A 187 -21.11 9.90 -19.15
C GLU A 187 -21.37 9.21 -20.51
N VAL A 188 -20.95 7.93 -20.66
CA VAL A 188 -21.32 7.12 -21.84
C VAL A 188 -22.83 6.94 -21.91
N SER A 189 -23.48 6.56 -20.82
CA SER A 189 -24.94 6.40 -20.75
C SER A 189 -25.67 7.74 -20.99
N ARG A 190 -25.15 8.85 -20.43
CA ARG A 190 -25.70 10.18 -20.65
C ARG A 190 -25.55 10.60 -22.12
N SER A 191 -24.38 10.38 -22.71
CA SER A 191 -24.09 10.69 -24.10
C SER A 191 -24.98 9.88 -25.06
N GLU A 192 -25.27 8.63 -24.72
CA GLU A 192 -26.17 7.77 -25.51
C GLU A 192 -27.62 8.29 -25.47
N SER A 193 -28.13 8.57 -24.29
CA SER A 193 -29.52 8.99 -24.10
C SER A 193 -29.80 10.40 -24.62
N SER A 194 -28.82 11.31 -24.57
CA SER A 194 -28.95 12.71 -24.96
C SER A 194 -28.50 12.99 -26.41
N GLY A 195 -27.77 12.05 -27.06
CA GLY A 195 -27.15 12.24 -28.37
C GLY A 195 -25.95 13.21 -28.34
N HIS A 196 -25.52 13.73 -27.19
CA HIS A 196 -24.38 14.65 -27.11
C HIS A 196 -23.05 13.92 -27.27
N PRO A 197 -22.04 14.55 -27.90
CA PRO A 197 -20.72 13.96 -28.08
C PRO A 197 -19.99 13.85 -26.73
N LEU A 198 -19.22 12.78 -26.56
CA LEU A 198 -18.35 12.52 -25.43
C LEU A 198 -16.97 12.19 -25.96
N SER A 199 -15.96 12.99 -25.60
CA SER A 199 -14.57 12.76 -25.97
C SER A 199 -13.71 12.41 -24.77
N LEU A 200 -12.67 11.63 -25.01
CA LEU A 200 -11.67 11.22 -24.03
C LEU A 200 -10.28 11.45 -24.64
N ILE A 201 -9.40 12.06 -23.83
CA ILE A 201 -7.99 12.22 -24.16
C ILE A 201 -7.19 11.35 -23.17
N ALA A 202 -6.32 10.48 -23.68
CA ALA A 202 -5.26 9.83 -22.93
C ALA A 202 -3.97 10.62 -23.13
N LEU A 203 -3.30 11.05 -22.07
CA LEU A 203 -2.08 11.83 -22.06
C LEU A 203 -1.02 11.09 -21.26
N GLU A 204 0.14 10.88 -21.83
CA GLU A 204 1.28 10.28 -21.12
C GLU A 204 2.51 11.16 -21.26
N VAL A 205 3.23 11.33 -20.15
CA VAL A 205 4.51 12.05 -20.11
C VAL A 205 5.53 11.24 -20.89
N ASP A 206 6.13 11.84 -21.90
CA ASP A 206 7.14 11.18 -22.72
C ASP A 206 8.38 10.83 -21.89
N TYR A 207 8.94 9.65 -22.14
CA TYR A 207 10.16 9.16 -21.47
C TYR A 207 10.06 9.11 -19.95
N TYR A 208 8.86 8.86 -19.40
CA TYR A 208 8.58 8.85 -17.95
C TYR A 208 9.56 8.01 -17.14
N HIS A 209 9.87 6.79 -17.58
CA HIS A 209 10.82 5.91 -16.87
C HIS A 209 12.24 6.48 -16.83
N GLN A 210 12.68 7.13 -17.91
CA GLN A 210 14.01 7.79 -17.95
C GLN A 210 14.04 8.99 -17.01
N LEU A 211 12.94 9.77 -16.94
CA LEU A 211 12.81 10.87 -15.97
C LEU A 211 12.92 10.34 -14.52
N LEU A 212 12.31 9.19 -14.22
CA LEU A 212 12.42 8.56 -12.91
C LEU A 212 13.85 8.12 -12.58
N GLU A 213 14.55 7.53 -13.54
CA GLU A 213 15.92 7.05 -13.35
C GLU A 213 16.91 8.21 -13.14
N VAL A 214 16.77 9.29 -13.91
CA VAL A 214 17.67 10.45 -13.85
C VAL A 214 17.41 11.36 -12.67
N HIS A 215 16.14 11.69 -12.40
CA HIS A 215 15.77 12.72 -11.42
C HIS A 215 15.23 12.18 -10.11
N GLY A 216 14.97 10.88 -10.04
CA GLY A 216 14.43 10.21 -8.86
C GLY A 216 12.93 10.47 -8.62
N LYS A 217 12.33 9.56 -7.87
CA LYS A 217 10.87 9.51 -7.64
C LYS A 217 10.30 10.79 -7.01
N SER A 218 11.04 11.41 -6.09
CA SER A 218 10.55 12.62 -5.39
C SER A 218 10.37 13.80 -6.33
N THR A 219 11.35 14.01 -7.22
CA THR A 219 11.33 15.09 -8.22
C THR A 219 10.22 14.87 -9.24
N VAL A 220 10.13 13.66 -9.80
CA VAL A 220 9.10 13.33 -10.80
C VAL A 220 7.70 13.43 -10.20
N ASN A 221 7.51 13.04 -8.95
CA ASN A 221 6.25 13.25 -8.25
C ASN A 221 5.86 14.74 -8.16
N GLY A 222 6.81 15.62 -7.91
CA GLY A 222 6.58 17.07 -7.93
C GLY A 222 6.14 17.56 -9.31
N LEU A 223 6.80 17.10 -10.39
CA LEU A 223 6.45 17.42 -11.77
C LEU A 223 5.04 16.95 -12.14
N LEU A 224 4.64 15.76 -11.72
CA LEU A 224 3.29 15.23 -11.97
C LEU A 224 2.20 16.04 -11.23
N ALA A 225 2.48 16.49 -10.01
CA ALA A 225 1.57 17.36 -9.27
C ALA A 225 1.39 18.72 -9.96
N GLU A 226 2.48 19.31 -10.46
CA GLU A 226 2.45 20.56 -11.22
C GLU A 226 1.74 20.38 -12.57
N LEU A 227 2.01 19.27 -13.29
CA LEU A 227 1.28 18.93 -14.53
C LEU A 227 -0.22 18.82 -14.28
N SER A 228 -0.62 18.14 -13.21
CA SER A 228 -2.04 18.05 -12.83
C SER A 228 -2.66 19.43 -12.56
N SER A 229 -1.93 20.31 -11.90
CA SER A 229 -2.38 21.69 -11.66
C SER A 229 -2.53 22.46 -12.96
N LEU A 230 -1.55 22.34 -13.86
CA LEU A 230 -1.58 22.96 -15.19
C LEU A 230 -2.81 22.46 -16.00
N LEU A 231 -3.04 21.16 -16.05
CA LEU A 231 -4.19 20.59 -16.75
C LEU A 231 -5.53 21.16 -16.23
N ARG A 232 -5.66 21.39 -14.92
CA ARG A 232 -6.85 21.99 -14.32
C ARG A 232 -7.10 23.42 -14.78
N THR A 233 -6.05 24.20 -15.00
CA THR A 233 -6.20 25.57 -15.51
C THR A 233 -6.64 25.62 -16.96
N MET A 234 -6.41 24.51 -17.70
CA MET A 234 -6.70 24.39 -19.12
C MET A 234 -8.05 23.76 -19.44
N THR A 235 -8.68 23.16 -18.44
CA THR A 235 -9.98 22.47 -18.58
C THR A 235 -11.11 23.33 -18.01
N ARG A 236 -12.31 23.17 -18.56
CA ARG A 236 -13.51 23.87 -18.07
C ARG A 236 -14.17 23.13 -16.92
N ALA A 237 -15.11 23.76 -16.24
CA ALA A 237 -15.80 23.19 -15.07
C ALA A 237 -16.53 21.87 -15.33
N GLY A 238 -16.91 21.56 -16.57
CA GLY A 238 -17.55 20.31 -16.96
C GLY A 238 -16.58 19.19 -17.34
N ASP A 239 -15.29 19.51 -17.49
CA ASP A 239 -14.26 18.52 -17.82
C ASP A 239 -13.68 17.92 -16.55
N SER A 240 -13.15 16.71 -16.62
CA SER A 240 -12.57 16.03 -15.48
C SER A 240 -11.23 15.43 -15.83
N ILE A 241 -10.29 15.49 -14.88
CA ILE A 241 -8.90 15.02 -15.04
C ILE A 241 -8.68 13.87 -14.07
N TYR A 242 -8.09 12.81 -14.60
CA TYR A 242 -7.80 11.57 -13.88
C TYR A 242 -6.34 11.20 -14.03
N TYR A 243 -5.78 10.60 -12.99
CA TYR A 243 -4.43 10.07 -12.99
C TYR A 243 -4.47 8.56 -12.76
N SER A 244 -3.79 7.82 -13.64
CA SER A 244 -3.78 6.35 -13.62
C SER A 244 -2.49 5.73 -13.11
N GLY A 245 -1.46 6.54 -12.83
CA GLY A 245 -0.11 6.07 -12.52
C GLY A 245 0.86 6.27 -13.68
N ASP A 246 2.14 6.08 -13.42
CA ASP A 246 3.24 6.03 -14.41
C ASP A 246 3.22 7.15 -15.45
N GLY A 247 2.85 8.38 -15.04
CA GLY A 247 2.78 9.54 -15.93
C GLY A 247 1.57 9.60 -16.83
N LEU A 248 0.59 8.69 -16.70
CA LEU A 248 -0.60 8.59 -17.52
C LEU A 248 -1.77 9.35 -16.89
N PHE A 249 -2.32 10.30 -17.65
CA PHE A 249 -3.50 11.07 -17.31
C PHE A 249 -4.63 10.83 -18.33
N TYR A 250 -5.86 11.02 -17.89
CA TYR A 250 -7.02 11.10 -18.79
C TYR A 250 -7.75 12.41 -18.57
N VAL A 251 -8.24 12.98 -19.67
CA VAL A 251 -9.13 14.14 -19.66
C VAL A 251 -10.44 13.75 -20.30
N LEU A 252 -11.50 13.72 -19.50
CA LEU A 252 -12.85 13.43 -19.97
C LEU A 252 -13.56 14.73 -20.32
N LEU A 253 -14.09 14.80 -21.53
CA LEU A 253 -14.64 15.99 -22.17
C LEU A 253 -16.10 15.74 -22.60
N PRO A 254 -17.08 15.86 -21.69
CA PRO A 254 -18.49 15.81 -22.05
C PRO A 254 -18.85 16.92 -23.03
N PHE A 255 -19.84 16.71 -23.89
CA PHE A 255 -20.33 17.68 -24.86
C PHE A 255 -19.23 18.25 -25.79
N THR A 256 -18.23 17.43 -26.13
CA THR A 256 -17.08 17.84 -26.95
C THR A 256 -17.02 16.96 -28.21
N HIS A 257 -17.07 17.60 -29.35
CA HIS A 257 -16.94 16.97 -30.69
C HIS A 257 -15.48 16.53 -30.96
N PRO A 258 -15.25 15.63 -31.92
CA PRO A 258 -13.91 15.15 -32.29
C PRO A 258 -12.91 16.29 -32.54
N GLU A 259 -13.30 17.29 -33.33
CA GLU A 259 -12.45 18.43 -33.68
C GLU A 259 -12.08 19.26 -32.44
N GLY A 260 -13.05 19.47 -31.54
CA GLY A 260 -12.83 20.17 -30.28
C GLY A 260 -11.85 19.45 -29.35
N SER A 261 -11.91 18.11 -29.31
CA SER A 261 -10.99 17.30 -28.51
C SER A 261 -9.54 17.42 -28.99
N VAL A 262 -9.30 17.47 -30.30
CA VAL A 262 -7.98 17.67 -30.90
C VAL A 262 -7.43 19.05 -30.57
N VAL A 263 -8.27 20.09 -30.70
CA VAL A 263 -7.87 21.48 -30.37
C VAL A 263 -7.43 21.57 -28.89
N ILE A 264 -8.19 20.97 -27.97
CA ILE A 264 -7.84 20.95 -26.55
C ILE A 264 -6.55 20.16 -26.32
N ALA A 265 -6.40 18.99 -26.93
CA ALA A 265 -5.21 18.15 -26.82
C ALA A 265 -3.96 18.87 -27.33
N GLU A 266 -4.04 19.53 -28.49
CA GLU A 266 -2.91 20.25 -29.06
C GLU A 266 -2.54 21.49 -28.22
N ARG A 267 -3.52 22.16 -27.63
CA ARG A 267 -3.26 23.23 -26.67
C ARG A 267 -2.54 22.71 -25.44
N ILE A 268 -2.99 21.57 -24.86
CA ILE A 268 -2.34 20.93 -23.71
C ILE A 268 -0.89 20.55 -24.08
N ARG A 269 -0.68 19.87 -25.19
CA ARG A 269 0.64 19.47 -25.68
C ARG A 269 1.61 20.65 -25.75
N ARG A 270 1.20 21.73 -26.44
CA ARG A 270 2.03 22.94 -26.61
C ARG A 270 2.33 23.60 -25.28
N THR A 271 1.35 23.71 -24.40
CA THR A 271 1.54 24.32 -23.09
C THR A 271 2.54 23.52 -22.24
N ILE A 272 2.45 22.19 -22.25
CA ILE A 272 3.41 21.32 -21.55
C ILE A 272 4.83 21.53 -22.10
N GLU A 273 4.97 21.57 -23.44
CA GLU A 273 6.25 21.75 -24.12
C GLU A 273 6.89 23.13 -23.86
N GLN A 274 6.07 24.18 -23.71
CA GLN A 274 6.52 25.56 -23.52
C GLN A 274 6.67 25.97 -22.05
N GLN A 275 6.14 25.17 -21.12
CA GLN A 275 6.21 25.41 -19.69
C GLN A 275 7.66 25.28 -19.20
N SER A 276 8.07 26.21 -18.34
CA SER A 276 9.32 26.05 -17.56
C SER A 276 9.05 25.09 -16.40
N TRP A 277 9.69 23.94 -16.40
CA TRP A 277 9.54 22.94 -15.37
C TRP A 277 10.62 23.07 -14.30
N PRO A 278 10.30 22.91 -13.01
CA PRO A 278 11.33 22.85 -11.98
C PRO A 278 12.28 21.63 -12.21
N VAL A 279 13.57 21.85 -12.09
CA VAL A 279 14.62 20.81 -12.13
C VAL A 279 14.87 20.17 -13.51
N ILE A 280 13.99 20.36 -14.50
CA ILE A 280 14.19 19.82 -15.86
C ILE A 280 14.01 20.92 -16.89
N ASP A 281 14.82 20.91 -17.92
CA ASP A 281 14.77 21.95 -18.96
C ASP A 281 13.50 21.86 -19.81
N LYS A 282 13.05 20.63 -20.11
CA LYS A 282 11.92 20.38 -20.99
C LYS A 282 11.21 19.08 -20.63
N MET A 283 9.89 19.13 -20.61
CA MET A 283 9.02 17.96 -20.54
C MET A 283 8.07 17.99 -21.72
N THR A 284 7.82 16.84 -22.33
CA THR A 284 6.83 16.69 -23.40
C THR A 284 5.84 15.59 -23.06
N ALA A 285 4.71 15.57 -23.74
CA ALA A 285 3.70 14.56 -23.58
C ALA A 285 3.10 14.18 -24.94
N SER A 286 2.76 12.92 -25.08
CA SER A 286 1.99 12.40 -26.20
C SER A 286 0.52 12.26 -25.81
N LEU A 287 -0.39 12.56 -26.74
CA LEU A 287 -1.81 12.55 -26.47
C LEU A 287 -2.58 11.76 -27.53
N GLY A 288 -3.47 10.87 -27.05
CA GLY A 288 -4.40 10.13 -27.90
C GLY A 288 -5.82 10.61 -27.65
N CYS A 289 -6.51 11.05 -28.71
CA CYS A 289 -7.88 11.54 -28.64
C CYS A 289 -8.85 10.54 -29.29
N THR A 290 -10.00 10.36 -28.65
CA THR A 290 -11.11 9.61 -29.23
C THR A 290 -12.44 10.25 -28.82
N THR A 291 -13.44 10.08 -29.65
CA THR A 291 -14.82 10.47 -29.38
C THR A 291 -15.70 9.22 -29.46
N ARG A 292 -16.66 9.10 -28.58
CA ARG A 292 -17.59 7.97 -28.52
C ARG A 292 -18.35 7.87 -29.88
N PRO A 293 -18.25 6.75 -30.59
CA PRO A 293 -19.10 6.51 -31.78
C PRO A 293 -20.57 6.37 -31.36
N ALA A 294 -21.47 6.75 -32.26
CA ALA A 294 -22.91 6.52 -32.06
C ALA A 294 -23.17 5.02 -31.85
N GLY A 295 -24.01 4.68 -30.85
CA GLY A 295 -24.35 3.29 -30.55
C GLY A 295 -23.31 2.52 -29.70
N GLN A 296 -22.17 3.12 -29.37
CA GLN A 296 -21.21 2.50 -28.46
C GLN A 296 -21.64 2.71 -27.01
N THR A 297 -21.92 1.62 -26.30
CA THR A 297 -22.34 1.60 -24.87
C THR A 297 -21.24 1.12 -23.95
N ASP A 298 -20.16 0.54 -24.49
CA ASP A 298 -19.03 -0.02 -23.74
C ASP A 298 -17.99 1.07 -23.43
N GLU A 299 -17.87 1.40 -22.15
CA GLU A 299 -16.90 2.35 -21.63
C GLU A 299 -15.44 1.89 -21.80
N GLN A 300 -15.19 0.58 -21.73
CA GLN A 300 -13.84 0.02 -21.89
C GLN A 300 -13.36 0.15 -23.33
N ALA A 301 -14.27 0.04 -24.30
CA ALA A 301 -13.92 0.27 -25.69
C ALA A 301 -13.46 1.73 -25.94
N LEU A 302 -14.03 2.72 -25.23
CA LEU A 302 -13.60 4.11 -25.34
C LEU A 302 -12.19 4.31 -24.75
N LEU A 303 -11.89 3.71 -23.61
CA LEU A 303 -10.54 3.70 -23.02
C LEU A 303 -9.53 3.05 -23.96
N THR A 304 -9.84 1.87 -24.49
CA THR A 304 -8.97 1.16 -25.42
C THR A 304 -8.66 2.00 -26.65
N ARG A 305 -9.65 2.65 -27.24
CA ARG A 305 -9.47 3.56 -28.39
C ARG A 305 -8.57 4.75 -28.07
N ALA A 306 -8.71 5.35 -26.87
CA ALA A 306 -7.85 6.45 -26.45
C ALA A 306 -6.39 5.99 -26.30
N HIS A 307 -6.16 4.80 -25.72
CA HIS A 307 -4.83 4.20 -25.63
C HIS A 307 -4.20 3.84 -26.96
N GLU A 308 -4.98 3.29 -27.90
CA GLU A 308 -4.49 3.01 -29.24
C GLU A 308 -4.07 4.30 -29.97
N ALA A 309 -4.85 5.37 -29.83
CA ALA A 309 -4.47 6.69 -30.35
C ALA A 309 -3.19 7.22 -29.72
N LEU A 310 -3.05 7.09 -28.40
CA LEU A 310 -1.84 7.48 -27.67
C LEU A 310 -0.60 6.71 -28.14
N ARG A 311 -0.71 5.39 -28.33
CA ARG A 311 0.39 4.57 -28.87
C ARG A 311 0.82 5.00 -30.26
N VAL A 312 -0.13 5.39 -31.12
CA VAL A 312 0.19 5.92 -32.47
C VAL A 312 0.93 7.25 -32.34
N ALA A 313 0.52 8.14 -31.42
CA ALA A 313 1.22 9.40 -31.19
C ALA A 313 2.68 9.15 -30.75
N GLN A 314 2.90 8.23 -29.81
CA GLN A 314 4.24 7.84 -29.33
C GLN A 314 5.08 7.21 -30.45
N ALA A 315 4.53 6.26 -31.21
CA ALA A 315 5.23 5.61 -32.32
C ALA A 315 5.59 6.58 -33.47
N SER A 316 4.85 7.69 -33.60
CA SER A 316 5.10 8.73 -34.60
C SER A 316 6.19 9.73 -34.19
N GLY A 317 6.87 9.52 -33.02
CA GLY A 317 8.04 10.30 -32.60
C GLY A 317 7.81 11.16 -31.35
N HIS A 318 6.86 10.82 -30.49
CA HIS A 318 6.52 11.53 -29.26
C HIS A 318 6.12 13.00 -29.44
N ASN A 319 5.73 13.67 -28.35
CA ASN A 319 5.32 15.08 -28.37
C ASN A 319 4.29 15.37 -29.50
N ARG A 320 3.28 14.53 -29.62
CA ARG A 320 2.27 14.58 -30.68
C ARG A 320 0.87 14.30 -30.16
N VAL A 321 -0.10 14.78 -30.93
CA VAL A 321 -1.50 14.43 -30.78
C VAL A 321 -1.91 13.50 -31.91
N HIS A 322 -2.58 12.40 -31.58
CA HIS A 322 -3.21 11.55 -32.59
C HIS A 322 -4.67 11.34 -32.24
N GLN A 323 -5.53 11.45 -33.26
CA GLN A 323 -6.96 11.19 -33.12
C GLN A 323 -7.31 9.87 -33.78
N LYS A 324 -7.94 8.97 -33.03
CA LYS A 324 -8.54 7.77 -33.60
C LYS A 324 -9.86 8.15 -34.27
N GLY A 325 -9.91 8.07 -35.60
CA GLY A 325 -11.10 8.27 -36.41
C GLY A 325 -12.26 7.35 -36.02
N ARG A 326 -13.45 7.64 -36.56
CA ARG A 326 -14.67 6.88 -36.33
C ARG A 326 -14.55 5.41 -36.69
#